data_98f838a21d5ef01d027e0e4b13bfee5a
#
_entry.id   98f838a21d5ef01d027e0e4b13bfee5a
#
_cell.length_a   1.000
_cell.length_b   1.000
_cell.length_c   1.000
_cell.angle_alpha   90.00
_cell.angle_beta   90.00
_cell.angle_gamma   90.00
#
_symmetry.space_group_name_H-M   'P 1'
#
loop_
_entity.id
_entity.type
_entity.pdbx_description
1 polymer ?
#
loop_
_entity_poly.entity_id
_entity_poly.type
_entity_poly.pdbx_seq_one_letter_code
_entity_poly.pdbx_strand_id
1 'polypeptide(L)'
;YARRLLYPEKNAPDDLAAGAVFFLSVLQVLFAAEAELLPHDPAWTFDFLTDEELADSPTAASYTRFLRTWKREFVYEMMRLGLETTPFRTLEHIAGVHHIAVTAARALHRNGSAVDVALVSGAAAGHDLGKFGCRPGERVPYLHYYYTDQWFRRRKMTDIGHVAANHSVWDLEPDYLSAEALLLIY
;
A
#
# COMPACT_ATOMS: atom_id res chain seq x y z
N TYR A 1 0.43 10.71 14.74
CA TYR A 1 1.82 10.24 14.66
C TYR A 1 2.08 9.46 13.36
N ALA A 2 1.31 8.40 13.09
CA ALA A 2 1.38 7.60 11.85
C ALA A 2 1.36 8.47 10.58
N ARG A 3 0.54 9.51 10.57
CA ARG A 3 0.48 10.47 9.46
C ARG A 3 1.81 11.17 9.19
N ARG A 4 2.53 11.59 10.24
CA ARG A 4 3.85 12.24 10.10
C ARG A 4 4.92 11.28 9.58
N LEU A 5 4.77 9.99 9.84
CA LEU A 5 5.67 8.96 9.35
C LEU A 5 5.46 8.64 7.88
N LEU A 6 4.20 8.52 7.47
CA LEU A 6 3.87 8.26 6.06
C LEU A 6 4.04 9.51 5.18
N TYR A 7 3.78 10.69 5.75
CA TYR A 7 3.81 11.99 5.05
C TYR A 7 4.64 13.01 5.84
N PRO A 8 5.98 12.84 5.88
CA PRO A 8 6.85 13.79 6.58
C PRO A 8 6.71 15.18 5.97
N GLU A 9 6.35 16.15 6.78
CA GLU A 9 6.31 17.56 6.36
C GLU A 9 7.74 18.03 6.09
N LYS A 10 7.92 18.85 5.04
CA LYS A 10 9.25 19.32 4.59
C LYS A 10 10.07 20.04 5.66
N ASN A 11 9.44 20.49 6.73
CA ASN A 11 10.04 21.31 7.78
C ASN A 11 9.81 20.72 9.18
N ALA A 12 9.65 19.38 9.32
CA ALA A 12 9.64 18.78 10.64
C ALA A 12 11.01 18.99 11.31
N PRO A 13 11.08 19.50 12.54
CA PRO A 13 12.33 19.63 13.27
C PRO A 13 13.06 18.29 13.39
N ASP A 14 14.40 18.30 13.37
CA ASP A 14 15.24 17.08 13.41
C ASP A 14 14.96 16.20 14.63
N ASP A 15 14.61 16.80 15.75
CA ASP A 15 14.17 16.10 16.98
C ASP A 15 12.86 15.33 16.79
N LEU A 16 11.93 15.82 15.95
CA LEU A 16 10.72 15.08 15.58
C LEU A 16 11.03 13.87 14.69
N ALA A 17 12.01 13.99 13.79
CA ALA A 17 12.46 12.88 12.97
C ALA A 17 13.14 11.80 13.81
N ALA A 18 14.02 12.18 14.74
CA ALA A 18 14.68 11.28 15.68
C ALA A 18 13.67 10.60 16.62
N GLY A 19 12.70 11.34 17.14
CA GLY A 19 11.61 10.80 17.97
C GLY A 19 10.73 9.83 17.18
N ALA A 20 10.50 10.09 15.89
CA ALA A 20 9.76 9.20 15.00
C ALA A 20 10.51 7.89 14.76
N VAL A 21 11.81 7.95 14.49
CA VAL A 21 12.66 6.76 14.32
C VAL A 21 12.70 5.92 15.59
N PHE A 22 12.88 6.55 16.75
CA PHE A 22 12.86 5.87 18.04
C PHE A 22 11.51 5.17 18.28
N PHE A 23 10.41 5.86 18.09
CA PHE A 23 9.06 5.29 18.27
C PHE A 23 8.81 4.12 17.32
N LEU A 24 9.20 4.23 16.05
CA LEU A 24 9.09 3.12 15.09
C LEU A 24 9.93 1.92 15.49
N SER A 25 11.15 2.15 16.00
CA SER A 25 12.01 1.08 16.48
C SER A 25 11.39 0.35 17.67
N VAL A 26 10.75 1.08 18.60
CA VAL A 26 10.00 0.50 19.73
C VAL A 26 8.81 -0.30 19.23
N LEU A 27 8.02 0.26 18.30
CA LEU A 27 6.88 -0.47 17.70
C LEU A 27 7.34 -1.72 16.97
N GLN A 28 8.45 -1.67 16.26
CA GLN A 28 9.02 -2.85 15.58
C GLN A 28 9.32 -3.98 16.57
N VAL A 29 9.95 -3.66 17.69
CA VAL A 29 10.26 -4.66 18.74
C VAL A 29 8.97 -5.23 19.34
N LEU A 30 7.99 -4.37 19.62
CA LEU A 30 6.71 -4.79 20.16
C LEU A 30 5.93 -5.69 19.19
N PHE A 31 5.87 -5.33 17.91
CA PHE A 31 5.18 -6.13 16.90
C PHE A 31 5.90 -7.44 16.58
N ALA A 32 7.24 -7.45 16.61
CA ALA A 32 7.99 -8.70 16.48
C ALA A 32 7.69 -9.65 17.64
N ALA A 33 7.70 -9.16 18.88
CA ALA A 33 7.34 -9.94 20.05
C ALA A 33 5.88 -10.43 20.02
N GLU A 34 4.96 -9.59 19.55
CA GLU A 34 3.55 -9.94 19.41
C GLU A 34 3.32 -10.98 18.31
N ALA A 35 4.04 -10.88 17.18
CA ALA A 35 3.97 -11.85 16.10
C ALA A 35 4.44 -13.26 16.49
N GLU A 36 5.36 -13.36 17.47
CA GLU A 36 5.77 -14.64 18.04
C GLU A 36 4.69 -15.27 18.95
N LEU A 37 3.81 -14.45 19.52
CA LEU A 37 2.78 -14.87 20.46
C LEU A 37 1.41 -15.15 19.82
N LEU A 38 1.11 -14.49 18.70
CA LEU A 38 -0.18 -14.62 18.03
C LEU A 38 -0.03 -15.47 16.76
N PRO A 39 -0.84 -16.52 16.58
CA PRO A 39 -0.88 -17.24 15.33
C PRO A 39 -1.23 -16.26 14.20
N HIS A 40 -0.43 -16.29 13.16
CA HIS A 40 -0.67 -15.48 11.96
C HIS A 40 -1.98 -15.97 11.32
N ASP A 41 -2.96 -15.09 11.20
CA ASP A 41 -4.17 -15.42 10.47
C ASP A 41 -3.84 -15.38 8.96
N PRO A 42 -3.87 -16.54 8.24
CA PRO A 42 -3.52 -16.58 6.83
C PRO A 42 -4.43 -15.69 5.96
N ALA A 43 -5.63 -15.34 6.43
CA ALA A 43 -6.53 -14.42 5.74
C ALA A 43 -5.97 -12.99 5.61
N TRP A 44 -4.95 -12.63 6.39
CA TRP A 44 -4.35 -11.30 6.46
C TRP A 44 -2.95 -11.23 5.85
N THR A 45 -2.47 -12.31 5.27
CA THR A 45 -1.13 -12.37 4.66
C THR A 45 -1.16 -11.80 3.26
N PHE A 46 -0.30 -10.81 3.00
CA PHE A 46 -0.04 -10.34 1.64
C PHE A 46 0.81 -11.38 0.91
N ASP A 47 0.28 -11.92 -0.19
CA ASP A 47 1.00 -12.83 -1.08
C ASP A 47 1.79 -12.04 -2.12
N PHE A 48 2.90 -11.43 -1.66
CA PHE A 48 3.80 -10.68 -2.52
C PHE A 48 4.52 -11.60 -3.52
N LEU A 49 4.92 -11.01 -4.66
CA LEU A 49 5.54 -11.75 -5.75
C LEU A 49 6.93 -12.24 -5.39
N THR A 50 7.27 -13.41 -5.93
CA THR A 50 8.63 -13.98 -5.88
C THR A 50 9.55 -13.30 -6.89
N ASP A 51 10.86 -13.53 -6.76
CA ASP A 51 11.86 -13.00 -7.71
C ASP A 51 11.64 -13.56 -9.12
N GLU A 52 11.15 -14.80 -9.25
CA GLU A 52 10.83 -15.43 -10.53
C GLU A 52 9.66 -14.73 -11.22
N GLU A 53 8.62 -14.36 -10.46
CA GLU A 53 7.46 -13.64 -10.99
C GLU A 53 7.82 -12.20 -11.42
N LEU A 54 8.92 -11.65 -10.87
CA LEU A 54 9.38 -10.31 -11.18
C LEU A 54 10.32 -10.26 -12.41
N ALA A 55 10.87 -11.38 -12.84
CA ALA A 55 11.93 -11.42 -13.86
C ALA A 55 11.54 -10.73 -15.16
N ASP A 56 10.29 -10.88 -15.59
CA ASP A 56 9.77 -10.32 -16.86
C ASP A 56 8.86 -9.10 -16.67
N SER A 57 8.73 -8.58 -15.44
CA SER A 57 7.85 -7.44 -15.18
C SER A 57 8.52 -6.12 -15.56
N PRO A 58 7.88 -5.27 -16.38
CA PRO A 58 8.39 -3.93 -16.69
C PRO A 58 8.45 -3.01 -15.46
N THR A 59 7.67 -3.29 -14.41
CA THR A 59 7.66 -2.52 -13.16
C THR A 59 8.44 -3.16 -12.02
N ALA A 60 9.23 -4.21 -12.28
CA ALA A 60 10.03 -4.92 -11.27
C ALA A 60 10.86 -4.00 -10.37
N ALA A 61 11.51 -2.98 -10.94
CA ALA A 61 12.31 -2.02 -10.18
C ALA A 61 11.48 -1.17 -9.20
N SER A 62 10.31 -0.69 -9.63
CA SER A 62 9.36 0.04 -8.79
C SER A 62 8.78 -0.86 -7.71
N TYR A 63 8.42 -2.08 -8.05
CA TYR A 63 7.90 -3.06 -7.12
C TYR A 63 8.92 -3.46 -6.05
N THR A 64 10.16 -3.72 -6.42
CA THR A 64 11.24 -3.99 -5.46
C THR A 64 11.44 -2.80 -4.51
N ARG A 65 11.36 -1.56 -5.04
CA ARG A 65 11.40 -0.35 -4.22
C ARG A 65 10.20 -0.28 -3.27
N PHE A 66 9.01 -0.65 -3.76
CA PHE A 66 7.79 -0.72 -2.96
C PHE A 66 7.95 -1.69 -1.77
N LEU A 67 8.39 -2.94 -2.02
CA LEU A 67 8.60 -3.93 -0.96
C LEU A 67 9.64 -3.48 0.07
N ARG A 68 10.73 -2.86 -0.41
CA ARG A 68 11.76 -2.30 0.49
C ARG A 68 11.19 -1.17 1.35
N THR A 69 10.38 -0.30 0.76
CA THR A 69 9.71 0.80 1.47
C THR A 69 8.68 0.27 2.45
N TRP A 70 7.88 -0.72 2.04
CA TRP A 70 6.89 -1.41 2.86
C TRP A 70 7.50 -1.92 4.17
N LYS A 71 8.63 -2.64 4.07
CA LYS A 71 9.36 -3.14 5.24
C LYS A 71 9.97 -2.03 6.09
N ARG A 72 10.70 -1.12 5.44
CA ARG A 72 11.42 -0.05 6.13
C ARG A 72 10.52 0.92 6.87
N GLU A 73 9.35 1.21 6.34
CA GLU A 73 8.39 2.16 6.91
C GLU A 73 7.30 1.46 7.74
N PHE A 74 7.42 0.15 7.96
CA PHE A 74 6.47 -0.63 8.76
C PHE A 74 5.03 -0.43 8.35
N VAL A 75 4.78 -0.49 7.03
CA VAL A 75 3.47 -0.15 6.46
C VAL A 75 2.39 -1.12 6.95
N TYR A 76 2.70 -2.42 7.04
CA TYR A 76 1.78 -3.42 7.58
C TYR A 76 1.39 -3.13 9.03
N GLU A 77 2.38 -2.87 9.86
CA GLU A 77 2.20 -2.58 11.28
C GLU A 77 1.42 -1.29 11.49
N MET A 78 1.67 -0.31 10.64
CA MET A 78 0.93 0.95 10.65
C MET A 78 -0.54 0.77 10.27
N MET A 79 -0.84 -0.09 9.29
CA MET A 79 -2.22 -0.42 8.94
C MET A 79 -2.90 -1.18 10.09
N ARG A 80 -2.21 -2.13 10.69
CA ARG A 80 -2.71 -2.89 11.82
C ARG A 80 -3.03 -1.98 13.00
N LEU A 81 -2.13 -1.09 13.36
CA LEU A 81 -2.35 -0.08 14.40
C LEU A 81 -3.52 0.85 14.05
N GLY A 82 -3.69 1.18 12.79
CA GLY A 82 -4.79 1.99 12.29
C GLY A 82 -6.17 1.36 12.48
N LEU A 83 -6.28 0.03 12.56
CA LEU A 83 -7.55 -0.66 12.83
C LEU A 83 -8.16 -0.26 14.17
N GLU A 84 -7.32 0.02 15.17
CA GLU A 84 -7.78 0.40 16.51
C GLU A 84 -8.23 1.86 16.58
N THR A 85 -7.78 2.70 15.64
CA THR A 85 -7.96 4.15 15.70
C THR A 85 -8.89 4.71 14.63
N THR A 86 -9.26 3.91 13.63
CA THR A 86 -10.16 4.32 12.54
C THR A 86 -11.39 3.41 12.47
N PRO A 87 -12.57 3.97 12.10
CA PRO A 87 -13.78 3.15 11.93
C PRO A 87 -13.71 2.22 10.70
N PHE A 88 -12.64 2.29 9.92
CA PHE A 88 -12.46 1.51 8.69
C PHE A 88 -11.54 0.31 8.96
N ARG A 89 -11.99 -0.88 8.61
CA ARG A 89 -11.18 -2.11 8.62
C ARG A 89 -10.19 -2.11 7.44
N THR A 90 -9.28 -1.15 7.44
CA THR A 90 -8.43 -0.84 6.29
C THR A 90 -7.50 -2.00 5.94
N LEU A 91 -6.91 -2.66 6.93
CA LEU A 91 -6.02 -3.80 6.68
C LEU A 91 -6.76 -4.97 6.03
N GLU A 92 -7.92 -5.35 6.57
CA GLU A 92 -8.77 -6.41 6.03
C GLU A 92 -9.15 -6.13 4.58
N HIS A 93 -9.61 -4.92 4.34
CA HIS A 93 -9.99 -4.49 3.01
C HIS A 93 -8.81 -4.54 2.04
N ILE A 94 -7.67 -3.95 2.41
CA ILE A 94 -6.46 -3.93 1.56
C ILE A 94 -5.94 -5.34 1.28
N ALA A 95 -5.89 -6.21 2.29
CA ALA A 95 -5.45 -7.59 2.12
C ALA A 95 -6.41 -8.39 1.21
N GLY A 96 -7.72 -8.20 1.37
CA GLY A 96 -8.74 -8.81 0.52
C GLY A 96 -8.63 -8.35 -0.94
N VAL A 97 -8.53 -7.05 -1.18
CA VAL A 97 -8.34 -6.49 -2.53
C VAL A 97 -7.04 -7.01 -3.14
N HIS A 98 -5.94 -7.01 -2.39
CA HIS A 98 -4.65 -7.54 -2.86
C HIS A 98 -4.77 -9.01 -3.27
N HIS A 99 -5.37 -9.85 -2.42
CA HIS A 99 -5.53 -11.28 -2.71
C HIS A 99 -6.32 -11.52 -4.00
N ILE A 100 -7.46 -10.86 -4.16
CA ILE A 100 -8.33 -11.04 -5.33
C ILE A 100 -7.63 -10.50 -6.59
N ALA A 101 -7.11 -9.28 -6.54
CA ALA A 101 -6.49 -8.64 -7.69
C ALA A 101 -5.24 -9.39 -8.18
N VAL A 102 -4.36 -9.83 -7.27
CA VAL A 102 -3.14 -10.58 -7.64
C VAL A 102 -3.49 -11.97 -8.18
N THR A 103 -4.48 -12.64 -7.58
CA THR A 103 -4.94 -13.95 -8.08
C THR A 103 -5.48 -13.84 -9.51
N ALA A 104 -6.31 -12.82 -9.77
CA ALA A 104 -6.84 -12.55 -11.09
C ALA A 104 -5.74 -12.15 -12.10
N ALA A 105 -4.84 -11.25 -11.69
CA ALA A 105 -3.71 -10.82 -12.53
C ALA A 105 -2.80 -12.00 -12.93
N ARG A 106 -2.43 -12.85 -11.97
CA ARG A 106 -1.66 -14.07 -12.23
C ARG A 106 -2.37 -15.01 -13.21
N ALA A 107 -3.70 -15.16 -13.08
CA ALA A 107 -4.48 -15.99 -14.00
C ALA A 107 -4.51 -15.41 -15.41
N LEU A 108 -4.75 -14.11 -15.55
CA LEU A 108 -4.75 -13.42 -16.84
C LEU A 108 -3.36 -13.47 -17.50
N HIS A 109 -2.31 -13.21 -16.74
CA HIS A 109 -0.93 -13.26 -17.23
C HIS A 109 -0.58 -14.67 -17.77
N ARG A 110 -0.91 -15.75 -17.02
CA ARG A 110 -0.71 -17.13 -17.48
C ARG A 110 -1.49 -17.48 -18.74
N ASN A 111 -2.60 -16.80 -18.96
CA ASN A 111 -3.43 -16.97 -20.18
C ASN A 111 -2.97 -16.07 -21.34
N GLY A 112 -1.82 -15.41 -21.22
CA GLY A 112 -1.23 -14.59 -22.27
C GLY A 112 -1.76 -13.16 -22.36
N SER A 113 -2.52 -12.69 -21.38
CA SER A 113 -2.95 -11.29 -21.31
C SER A 113 -1.78 -10.39 -20.90
N ALA A 114 -1.68 -9.22 -21.51
CA ALA A 114 -0.64 -8.24 -21.21
C ALA A 114 -0.98 -7.49 -19.90
N VAL A 115 -0.94 -8.18 -18.77
CA VAL A 115 -1.14 -7.62 -17.43
C VAL A 115 0.16 -7.71 -16.66
N ASP A 116 0.59 -6.59 -16.09
CA ASP A 116 1.76 -6.54 -15.20
C ASP A 116 1.34 -6.87 -13.76
N VAL A 117 1.65 -8.10 -13.34
CA VAL A 117 1.29 -8.62 -12.02
C VAL A 117 1.95 -7.84 -10.89
N ALA A 118 3.19 -7.35 -11.09
CA ALA A 118 3.91 -6.56 -10.09
C ALA A 118 3.24 -5.19 -9.89
N LEU A 119 2.79 -4.57 -10.98
CA LEU A 119 2.05 -3.32 -10.93
C LEU A 119 0.74 -3.48 -10.16
N VAL A 120 -0.03 -4.54 -10.45
CA VAL A 120 -1.27 -4.88 -9.73
C VAL A 120 -1.00 -5.12 -8.25
N SER A 121 0.01 -5.94 -7.93
CA SER A 121 0.32 -6.29 -6.53
C SER A 121 0.72 -5.06 -5.70
N GLY A 122 1.61 -4.23 -6.23
CA GLY A 122 2.05 -3.01 -5.53
C GLY A 122 0.92 -2.01 -5.37
N ALA A 123 0.11 -1.83 -6.41
CA ALA A 123 -1.03 -0.92 -6.38
C ALA A 123 -2.13 -1.42 -5.42
N ALA A 124 -2.50 -2.69 -5.48
CA ALA A 124 -3.51 -3.27 -4.60
C ALA A 124 -3.11 -3.23 -3.12
N ALA A 125 -1.84 -3.53 -2.81
CA ALA A 125 -1.34 -3.44 -1.44
C ALA A 125 -1.30 -1.99 -0.91
N GLY A 126 -1.19 -1.00 -1.78
CA GLY A 126 -1.01 0.39 -1.39
C GLY A 126 -2.19 1.34 -1.69
N HIS A 127 -3.29 0.86 -2.30
CA HIS A 127 -4.35 1.74 -2.83
C HIS A 127 -4.99 2.65 -1.79
N ASP A 128 -5.10 2.19 -0.57
CA ASP A 128 -5.76 2.89 0.54
C ASP A 128 -4.79 3.52 1.56
N LEU A 129 -3.49 3.54 1.30
CA LEU A 129 -2.51 4.16 2.20
C LEU A 129 -2.81 5.63 2.48
N GLY A 130 -3.44 6.32 1.55
CA GLY A 130 -3.87 7.70 1.72
C GLY A 130 -4.89 7.92 2.84
N LYS A 131 -5.64 6.89 3.26
CA LYS A 131 -6.55 6.99 4.40
C LYS A 131 -5.83 7.36 5.69
N PHE A 132 -4.60 6.87 5.87
CA PHE A 132 -3.75 7.23 7.03
C PHE A 132 -3.19 8.66 6.95
N GLY A 133 -3.22 9.29 5.76
CA GLY A 133 -2.83 10.68 5.56
C GLY A 133 -3.93 11.70 5.86
N CYS A 134 -5.19 11.27 5.90
CA CYS A 134 -6.32 12.17 6.13
C CYS A 134 -6.34 12.73 7.55
N ARG A 135 -6.67 14.01 7.67
CA ARG A 135 -6.83 14.71 8.97
C ARG A 135 -8.21 14.45 9.55
N PRO A 136 -8.38 14.55 10.87
CA PRO A 136 -9.70 14.61 11.47
C PRO A 136 -10.54 15.71 10.82
N GLY A 137 -11.76 15.35 10.38
CA GLY A 137 -12.68 16.27 9.71
C GLY A 137 -12.48 16.41 8.18
N GLU A 138 -11.43 15.86 7.61
CA GLU A 138 -11.28 15.78 6.15
C GLU A 138 -12.22 14.71 5.56
N ARG A 139 -12.64 14.93 4.32
CA ARG A 139 -13.48 13.97 3.58
C ARG A 139 -12.61 12.83 3.05
N VAL A 140 -12.41 11.80 3.86
CA VAL A 140 -11.59 10.62 3.53
C VAL A 140 -11.95 10.00 2.17
N PRO A 141 -13.24 9.84 1.77
CA PRO A 141 -13.59 9.25 0.48
C PRO A 141 -13.02 9.97 -0.73
N TYR A 142 -12.70 11.26 -0.60
CA TYR A 142 -12.18 12.07 -1.71
C TYR A 142 -10.68 12.34 -1.60
N LEU A 143 -10.17 12.51 -0.40
CA LEU A 143 -8.77 12.94 -0.19
C LEU A 143 -7.78 11.77 -0.10
N HIS A 144 -8.22 10.56 0.19
CA HIS A 144 -7.30 9.44 0.31
C HIS A 144 -6.61 9.09 -1.02
N TYR A 145 -7.26 9.29 -2.18
CA TYR A 145 -6.63 9.12 -3.50
C TYR A 145 -5.43 10.04 -3.68
N TYR A 146 -5.63 11.32 -3.37
CA TYR A 146 -4.57 12.33 -3.42
C TYR A 146 -3.40 11.99 -2.51
N TYR A 147 -3.68 11.59 -1.27
CA TYR A 147 -2.63 11.21 -0.33
C TYR A 147 -1.95 9.89 -0.71
N THR A 148 -2.68 8.94 -1.30
CA THR A 148 -2.10 7.72 -1.88
C THR A 148 -1.12 8.07 -2.99
N ASP A 149 -1.54 8.85 -3.99
CA ASP A 149 -0.66 9.29 -5.08
C ASP A 149 0.58 10.01 -4.55
N GLN A 150 0.42 10.93 -3.60
CA GLN A 150 1.54 11.63 -2.98
C GLN A 150 2.52 10.70 -2.26
N TRP A 151 2.02 9.68 -1.57
CA TRP A 151 2.87 8.71 -0.89
C TRP A 151 3.81 8.01 -1.87
N PHE A 152 3.27 7.55 -2.99
CA PHE A 152 4.04 6.87 -4.04
C PHE A 152 4.99 7.82 -4.78
N ARG A 153 4.52 9.01 -5.17
CA ARG A 153 5.35 10.01 -5.90
C ARG A 153 6.58 10.42 -5.09
N ARG A 154 6.42 10.68 -3.81
CA ARG A 154 7.53 11.06 -2.93
C ARG A 154 8.59 9.98 -2.82
N ARG A 155 8.24 8.73 -3.11
CA ARG A 155 9.12 7.56 -3.08
C ARG A 155 9.57 7.09 -4.46
N LYS A 156 9.27 7.87 -5.50
CA LYS A 156 9.63 7.60 -6.90
C LYS A 156 9.06 6.26 -7.41
N MET A 157 7.80 6.00 -7.10
CA MET A 157 7.00 4.85 -7.55
C MET A 157 5.72 5.35 -8.21
N THR A 158 5.86 6.24 -9.21
CA THR A 158 4.73 6.94 -9.83
C THR A 158 3.85 6.03 -10.67
N ASP A 159 4.40 4.97 -11.24
CA ASP A 159 3.71 3.92 -11.98
C ASP A 159 2.70 3.19 -11.08
N ILE A 160 3.18 2.63 -9.97
CA ILE A 160 2.33 1.97 -8.98
C ILE A 160 1.33 2.97 -8.38
N GLY A 161 1.80 4.18 -8.05
CA GLY A 161 0.96 5.23 -7.47
C GLY A 161 -0.18 5.68 -8.36
N HIS A 162 0.04 5.72 -9.67
CA HIS A 162 -1.01 6.04 -10.63
C HIS A 162 -2.15 5.01 -10.60
N VAL A 163 -1.82 3.73 -10.66
CA VAL A 163 -2.83 2.66 -10.58
C VAL A 163 -3.50 2.64 -9.20
N ALA A 164 -2.71 2.75 -8.14
CA ALA A 164 -3.24 2.76 -6.76
C ALA A 164 -4.22 3.91 -6.51
N ALA A 165 -3.93 5.12 -7.03
CA ALA A 165 -4.83 6.26 -6.88
C ALA A 165 -6.12 6.13 -7.70
N ASN A 166 -6.11 5.31 -8.76
CA ASN A 166 -7.23 5.15 -9.68
C ASN A 166 -8.09 3.91 -9.38
N HIS A 167 -8.19 3.50 -8.12
CA HIS A 167 -8.93 2.30 -7.71
C HIS A 167 -10.44 2.51 -7.53
N SER A 168 -10.98 3.68 -7.87
CA SER A 168 -12.40 3.99 -7.71
C SER A 168 -12.99 4.62 -8.96
N VAL A 169 -14.19 4.19 -9.32
CA VAL A 169 -14.85 4.51 -10.61
C VAL A 169 -15.49 5.90 -10.63
N TRP A 170 -15.71 6.50 -9.45
CA TRP A 170 -16.54 7.71 -9.34
C TRP A 170 -15.91 8.97 -9.91
N ASP A 171 -14.58 8.99 -10.01
CA ASP A 171 -13.82 10.20 -10.28
C ASP A 171 -13.02 10.14 -11.58
N LEU A 172 -13.15 9.07 -12.38
CA LEU A 172 -12.28 8.83 -13.52
C LEU A 172 -13.04 8.70 -14.84
N GLU A 173 -12.52 9.35 -15.84
CA GLU A 173 -12.91 9.06 -17.20
C GLU A 173 -12.39 7.67 -17.63
N PRO A 174 -13.22 6.85 -18.32
CA PRO A 174 -12.86 5.48 -18.70
C PRO A 174 -11.55 5.35 -19.47
N ASP A 175 -11.15 6.39 -20.19
CA ASP A 175 -9.93 6.42 -21.03
C ASP A 175 -8.63 6.36 -20.22
N TYR A 176 -8.69 6.55 -18.89
CA TYR A 176 -7.52 6.48 -18.01
C TYR A 176 -7.38 5.16 -17.26
N LEU A 177 -8.28 4.22 -17.47
CA LEU A 177 -8.27 2.94 -16.78
C LEU A 177 -7.44 1.91 -17.56
N SER A 178 -6.28 1.56 -17.01
CA SER A 178 -5.53 0.40 -17.47
C SER A 178 -6.19 -0.92 -17.02
N ALA A 179 -5.79 -2.05 -17.63
CA ALA A 179 -6.24 -3.36 -17.18
C ALA A 179 -5.92 -3.61 -15.71
N GLU A 180 -4.77 -3.13 -15.25
CA GLU A 180 -4.33 -3.24 -13.86
C GLU A 180 -5.21 -2.41 -12.91
N ALA A 181 -5.62 -1.22 -13.31
CA ALA A 181 -6.54 -0.39 -12.53
C ALA A 181 -7.92 -1.04 -12.42
N LEU A 182 -8.43 -1.63 -13.50
CA LEU A 182 -9.70 -2.36 -13.49
C LEU A 182 -9.70 -3.53 -12.50
N LEU A 183 -8.58 -4.23 -12.35
CA LEU A 183 -8.45 -5.32 -11.38
C LEU A 183 -8.51 -4.87 -9.92
N LEU A 184 -8.25 -3.59 -9.65
CA LEU A 184 -8.39 -3.01 -8.30
C LEU A 184 -9.82 -2.55 -8.00
N ILE A 185 -10.58 -2.23 -9.05
CA ILE A 185 -11.95 -1.73 -8.93
C ILE A 185 -12.94 -2.86 -8.69
N TYR A 186 -12.68 -4.03 -9.23
CA TYR A 186 -13.51 -5.23 -9.15
C TYR A 186 -13.11 -6.15 -8.02
#